data_941fb984dc940c8a3b9a9d45686eb87b
#
_entry.id   941fb984dc940c8a3b9a9d45686eb87b
#
_cell.length_a   1.000
_cell.length_b   1.000
_cell.length_c   1.000
_cell.angle_alpha   90.00
_cell.angle_beta   90.00
_cell.angle_gamma   90.00
#
_symmetry.space_group_name_H-M   'P 1'
#
loop_
_entity.id
_entity.type
_entity.pdbx_description
1 polymer ?
#
loop_
_entity_poly.entity_id
_entity_poly.type
_entity_poly.pdbx_seq_one_letter_code
_entity_poly.pdbx_strand_id
1 'polypeptide(L)'
;SGGRNYEGMMAGSIFKIYYNGQDILYKILKKVGETGQSVIIPDGAFMKEVHSEHYFPVSGEVVPIHSGGQITGMALSARNISNEEMQKRFFDMAVDESSIYPWQFDMETNCFIFPQGFLKRLGYDESVTTISRDEMDRTIHPDDLKEISPLFNRALTGEDSNTRLNFRQRNVNGEYEWCEYLSSVITGLTQDSLYNILGVCQSIQRYKTAEQEMREARDKALQADKLKSAFLA
;
A
#
# COMPACT_ATOMS: atom_id res chain seq x y z
N SER A 1 -23.22 6.08 -19.75
CA SER A 1 -23.44 6.81 -18.50
C SER A 1 -24.44 7.93 -18.76
N GLY A 2 -25.73 7.67 -18.51
CA GLY A 2 -26.80 8.66 -18.59
C GLY A 2 -26.79 9.51 -17.32
N GLY A 3 -26.13 10.67 -17.37
CA GLY A 3 -26.21 11.65 -16.29
C GLY A 3 -27.65 12.16 -16.18
N ARG A 4 -28.25 12.07 -14.98
CA ARG A 4 -29.53 12.71 -14.70
C ARG A 4 -29.31 14.21 -14.52
N ASN A 5 -30.18 15.02 -15.12
CA ASN A 5 -30.16 16.46 -14.89
C ASN A 5 -30.98 16.81 -13.64
N TYR A 6 -30.35 17.47 -12.65
CA TYR A 6 -30.94 17.88 -11.37
C TYR A 6 -31.05 19.40 -11.24
N GLU A 7 -30.96 20.13 -12.34
CA GLU A 7 -31.01 21.59 -12.36
C GLU A 7 -32.30 22.12 -11.70
N GLY A 8 -32.15 23.10 -10.80
CA GLY A 8 -33.26 23.70 -10.08
C GLY A 8 -33.79 22.92 -8.87
N MET A 9 -33.22 21.75 -8.55
CA MET A 9 -33.61 20.96 -7.37
C MET A 9 -32.75 21.28 -6.15
N MET A 10 -33.31 21.17 -4.94
CA MET A 10 -32.53 21.31 -3.70
C MET A 10 -31.68 20.03 -3.47
N ALA A 11 -30.41 20.20 -3.10
CA ALA A 11 -29.49 19.08 -2.90
C ALA A 11 -30.04 18.01 -1.93
N GLY A 12 -30.65 18.41 -0.83
CA GLY A 12 -31.23 17.48 0.14
C GLY A 12 -32.44 16.69 -0.34
N SER A 13 -33.10 17.09 -1.45
CA SER A 13 -34.16 16.33 -2.11
C SER A 13 -33.66 15.32 -3.13
N ILE A 14 -32.36 15.37 -3.45
CA ILE A 14 -31.74 14.53 -4.47
C ILE A 14 -30.81 13.50 -3.82
N PHE A 15 -29.95 13.94 -2.90
CA PHE A 15 -28.93 13.14 -2.27
C PHE A 15 -28.96 13.26 -0.74
N LYS A 16 -28.52 12.20 -0.09
CA LYS A 16 -28.18 12.19 1.34
C LYS A 16 -26.75 11.70 1.51
N ILE A 17 -26.06 12.22 2.53
CA ILE A 17 -24.70 11.80 2.89
C ILE A 17 -24.76 11.21 4.30
N TYR A 18 -24.36 9.96 4.42
CA TYR A 18 -24.35 9.21 5.68
C TYR A 18 -22.95 9.03 6.20
N TYR A 19 -22.75 9.25 7.48
CA TYR A 19 -21.54 8.95 8.20
C TYR A 19 -21.89 8.41 9.59
N ASN A 20 -21.33 7.26 9.97
CA ASN A 20 -21.68 6.55 11.21
C ASN A 20 -23.20 6.35 11.38
N GLY A 21 -23.88 6.01 10.30
CA GLY A 21 -25.33 5.76 10.28
C GLY A 21 -26.23 7.00 10.35
N GLN A 22 -25.67 8.21 10.38
CA GLN A 22 -26.42 9.46 10.42
C GLN A 22 -26.34 10.22 9.10
N ASP A 23 -27.46 10.82 8.68
CA ASP A 23 -27.46 11.78 7.57
C ASP A 23 -26.80 13.09 8.04
N ILE A 24 -25.66 13.41 7.41
CA ILE A 24 -24.84 14.57 7.80
C ILE A 24 -24.90 15.74 6.80
N LEU A 25 -25.60 15.57 5.66
CA LEU A 25 -25.63 16.62 4.62
C LEU A 25 -26.08 17.97 5.19
N TYR A 26 -27.16 18.00 5.96
CA TYR A 26 -27.63 19.24 6.56
C TYR A 26 -26.64 19.86 7.53
N LYS A 27 -25.94 19.07 8.34
CA LYS A 27 -24.90 19.54 9.26
C LYS A 27 -23.73 20.19 8.49
N ILE A 28 -23.33 19.58 7.38
CA ILE A 28 -22.25 20.13 6.52
C ILE A 28 -22.69 21.47 5.92
N LEU A 29 -23.86 21.52 5.31
CA LEU A 29 -24.39 22.76 4.71
C LEU A 29 -24.51 23.88 5.74
N LYS A 30 -25.04 23.58 6.93
CA LYS A 30 -25.15 24.55 8.03
C LYS A 30 -23.78 25.08 8.44
N LYS A 31 -22.80 24.20 8.62
CA LYS A 31 -21.42 24.59 9.00
C LYS A 31 -20.77 25.50 7.94
N VAL A 32 -20.92 25.18 6.66
CA VAL A 32 -20.42 26.02 5.56
C VAL A 32 -21.09 27.40 5.59
N GLY A 33 -22.40 27.45 5.82
CA GLY A 33 -23.13 28.72 5.89
C GLY A 33 -22.74 29.60 7.09
N GLU A 34 -22.46 28.98 8.25
CA GLU A 34 -22.06 29.69 9.47
C GLU A 34 -20.61 30.16 9.44
N THR A 35 -19.71 29.36 8.87
CA THR A 35 -18.26 29.64 8.89
C THR A 35 -17.75 30.34 7.65
N GLY A 36 -18.45 30.23 6.54
CA GLY A 36 -17.97 30.70 5.24
C GLY A 36 -16.78 29.91 4.69
N GLN A 37 -16.47 28.75 5.28
CA GLN A 37 -15.36 27.89 4.88
C GLN A 37 -15.86 26.60 4.25
N SER A 38 -15.06 26.02 3.37
CA SER A 38 -15.33 24.67 2.83
C SER A 38 -15.29 23.62 3.91
N VAL A 39 -16.10 22.57 3.75
CA VAL A 39 -16.15 21.41 4.64
C VAL A 39 -15.93 20.15 3.82
N ILE A 40 -14.89 19.41 4.14
CA ILE A 40 -14.59 18.10 3.52
C ILE A 40 -15.57 17.06 4.05
N ILE A 41 -16.09 16.22 3.17
CA ILE A 41 -16.88 15.04 3.55
C ILE A 41 -15.94 14.06 4.28
N PRO A 42 -16.31 13.59 5.48
CA PRO A 42 -15.43 12.71 6.25
C PRO A 42 -15.17 11.39 5.52
N ASP A 43 -13.97 10.84 5.68
CA ASP A 43 -13.60 9.53 5.15
C ASP A 43 -14.53 8.45 5.71
N GLY A 44 -14.93 7.50 4.85
CA GLY A 44 -15.92 6.49 5.21
C GLY A 44 -17.37 6.95 5.13
N ALA A 45 -17.63 8.13 4.57
CA ALA A 45 -19.00 8.55 4.27
C ALA A 45 -19.57 7.84 3.03
N PHE A 46 -20.89 7.67 3.02
CA PHE A 46 -21.63 7.10 1.91
C PHE A 46 -22.66 8.11 1.38
N MET A 47 -22.82 8.16 0.08
CA MET A 47 -23.88 8.92 -0.56
C MET A 47 -24.97 7.98 -1.08
N LYS A 48 -26.18 8.44 -0.98
CA LYS A 48 -27.37 7.77 -1.51
C LYS A 48 -28.22 8.79 -2.26
N GLU A 49 -28.67 8.46 -3.45
CA GLU A 49 -29.72 9.19 -4.13
C GLU A 49 -31.06 8.91 -3.43
N VAL A 50 -31.88 9.93 -3.17
CA VAL A 50 -33.10 9.80 -2.33
C VAL A 50 -34.06 8.71 -2.81
N HIS A 51 -34.15 8.50 -4.12
CA HIS A 51 -35.01 7.49 -4.74
C HIS A 51 -34.29 6.18 -5.09
N SER A 52 -33.07 5.97 -4.61
CA SER A 52 -32.28 4.77 -4.81
C SER A 52 -32.18 3.96 -3.52
N GLU A 53 -32.10 2.65 -3.62
CA GLU A 53 -31.75 1.77 -2.50
C GLU A 53 -30.24 1.56 -2.36
N HIS A 54 -29.45 2.08 -3.30
CA HIS A 54 -28.00 1.85 -3.33
C HIS A 54 -27.23 2.98 -2.66
N TYR A 55 -26.31 2.60 -1.78
CA TYR A 55 -25.30 3.45 -1.18
C TYR A 55 -23.98 3.25 -1.91
N PHE A 56 -23.21 4.32 -2.07
CA PHE A 56 -21.84 4.22 -2.57
C PHE A 56 -20.91 5.10 -1.73
N PRO A 57 -19.68 4.66 -1.49
CA PRO A 57 -18.70 5.45 -0.76
C PRO A 57 -18.34 6.70 -1.56
N VAL A 58 -18.19 7.82 -0.85
CA VAL A 58 -18.01 9.13 -1.46
C VAL A 58 -16.85 9.87 -0.82
N SER A 59 -16.09 10.56 -1.66
CA SER A 59 -15.11 11.57 -1.26
C SER A 59 -15.47 12.90 -1.90
N GLY A 60 -15.27 14.01 -1.19
CA GLY A 60 -15.57 15.33 -1.72
C GLY A 60 -15.63 16.41 -0.67
N GLU A 61 -16.19 17.55 -1.06
CA GLU A 61 -16.34 18.70 -0.18
C GLU A 61 -17.57 19.57 -0.54
N VAL A 62 -18.00 20.35 0.41
CA VAL A 62 -18.98 21.42 0.19
C VAL A 62 -18.27 22.76 0.33
N VAL A 63 -18.38 23.60 -0.70
CA VAL A 63 -17.74 24.91 -0.76
C VAL A 63 -18.79 26.03 -0.82
N PRO A 64 -18.55 27.18 -0.16
CA PRO A 64 -19.43 28.32 -0.28
C PRO A 64 -19.21 29.05 -1.60
N ILE A 65 -20.31 29.53 -2.21
CA ILE A 65 -20.28 30.41 -3.37
C ILE A 65 -20.52 31.84 -2.90
N HIS A 66 -19.60 32.75 -3.18
CA HIS A 66 -19.69 34.12 -2.77
C HIS A 66 -20.01 35.05 -3.95
N SER A 67 -20.84 36.04 -3.69
CA SER A 67 -21.09 37.15 -4.59
C SER A 67 -21.23 38.44 -3.76
N GLY A 68 -20.50 39.49 -4.11
CA GLY A 68 -20.52 40.74 -3.35
C GLY A 68 -20.11 40.64 -1.89
N GLY A 69 -19.27 39.65 -1.53
CA GLY A 69 -18.80 39.42 -0.16
C GLY A 69 -19.78 38.64 0.73
N GLN A 70 -20.93 38.24 0.19
CA GLN A 70 -21.91 37.42 0.88
C GLN A 70 -22.00 36.00 0.27
N ILE A 71 -22.33 35.00 1.09
CA ILE A 71 -22.58 33.63 0.61
C ILE A 71 -23.93 33.63 -0.10
N THR A 72 -23.93 33.36 -1.39
CA THR A 72 -25.13 33.30 -2.24
C THR A 72 -25.57 31.87 -2.55
N GLY A 73 -24.72 30.89 -2.24
CA GLY A 73 -25.00 29.50 -2.49
C GLY A 73 -23.89 28.58 -1.96
N MET A 74 -24.06 27.29 -2.19
CA MET A 74 -23.06 26.27 -1.86
C MET A 74 -22.97 25.27 -3.01
N ALA A 75 -21.77 24.84 -3.32
CA ALA A 75 -21.51 23.76 -4.28
C ALA A 75 -21.04 22.51 -3.55
N LEU A 76 -21.64 21.37 -3.89
CA LEU A 76 -21.19 20.05 -3.48
C LEU A 76 -20.39 19.42 -4.62
N SER A 77 -19.10 19.20 -4.39
CA SER A 77 -18.26 18.37 -5.23
C SER A 77 -18.14 16.99 -4.58
N ALA A 78 -18.60 15.95 -5.25
CA ALA A 78 -18.57 14.60 -4.70
C ALA A 78 -18.22 13.58 -5.79
N ARG A 79 -17.32 12.64 -5.46
CA ARG A 79 -16.87 11.56 -6.33
C ARG A 79 -17.20 10.22 -5.70
N ASN A 80 -17.77 9.32 -6.49
CA ASN A 80 -17.93 7.92 -6.11
C ASN A 80 -16.57 7.22 -6.14
N ILE A 81 -16.16 6.65 -5.00
CA ILE A 81 -14.88 5.98 -4.81
C ILE A 81 -15.04 4.45 -4.66
N SER A 82 -16.17 3.88 -5.09
CA SER A 82 -16.42 2.43 -4.96
C SER A 82 -15.34 1.58 -5.62
N ASN A 83 -14.84 1.99 -6.77
CA ASN A 83 -13.80 1.23 -7.47
C ASN A 83 -12.46 1.30 -6.73
N GLU A 84 -12.09 2.48 -6.27
CA GLU A 84 -10.86 2.71 -5.51
C GLU A 84 -10.89 1.94 -4.18
N GLU A 85 -12.00 1.99 -3.45
CA GLU A 85 -12.19 1.24 -2.22
C GLU A 85 -12.17 -0.27 -2.44
N MET A 86 -12.81 -0.75 -3.51
CA MET A 86 -12.79 -2.17 -3.86
C MET A 86 -11.39 -2.63 -4.27
N GLN A 87 -10.68 -1.86 -5.09
CA GLN A 87 -9.30 -2.14 -5.48
C GLN A 87 -8.37 -2.17 -4.26
N LYS A 88 -8.52 -1.20 -3.36
CA LYS A 88 -7.75 -1.16 -2.11
C LYS A 88 -8.01 -2.41 -1.26
N ARG A 89 -9.28 -2.76 -1.00
CA ARG A 89 -9.63 -3.95 -0.22
C ARG A 89 -9.15 -5.24 -0.87
N PHE A 90 -9.28 -5.35 -2.19
CA PHE A 90 -8.75 -6.50 -2.93
C PHE A 90 -7.24 -6.59 -2.81
N PHE A 91 -6.53 -5.46 -2.94
CA PHE A 91 -5.09 -5.38 -2.76
C PHE A 91 -4.67 -5.78 -1.34
N ASP A 92 -5.31 -5.21 -0.31
CA ASP A 92 -5.03 -5.52 1.09
C ASP A 92 -5.23 -7.02 1.37
N MET A 93 -6.34 -7.59 0.89
CA MET A 93 -6.62 -9.03 1.03
C MET A 93 -5.60 -9.90 0.28
N ALA A 94 -5.20 -9.50 -0.93
CA ALA A 94 -4.19 -10.23 -1.70
C ALA A 94 -2.81 -10.19 -1.01
N VAL A 95 -2.46 -9.07 -0.39
CA VAL A 95 -1.24 -8.90 0.40
C VAL A 95 -1.26 -9.81 1.63
N ASP A 96 -2.34 -9.80 2.40
CA ASP A 96 -2.47 -10.58 3.63
C ASP A 96 -2.41 -12.10 3.36
N GLU A 97 -3.09 -12.58 2.33
CA GLU A 97 -3.14 -14.01 1.96
C GLU A 97 -1.85 -14.52 1.31
N SER A 98 -1.17 -13.68 0.52
CA SER A 98 0.01 -14.10 -0.24
C SER A 98 1.33 -13.95 0.51
N SER A 99 1.35 -13.25 1.65
CA SER A 99 2.59 -12.85 2.33
C SER A 99 3.55 -12.07 1.42
N ILE A 100 2.98 -11.33 0.46
CA ILE A 100 3.69 -10.38 -0.39
C ILE A 100 3.40 -8.99 0.17
N TYR A 101 4.46 -8.25 0.48
CA TYR A 101 4.34 -6.93 1.08
C TYR A 101 4.86 -5.88 0.11
N PRO A 102 4.00 -4.93 -0.33
CA PRO A 102 4.46 -3.78 -1.08
C PRO A 102 5.29 -2.88 -0.18
N TRP A 103 6.25 -2.20 -0.76
CA TRP A 103 7.06 -1.21 -0.06
C TRP A 103 7.42 -0.06 -0.97
N GLN A 104 7.70 1.05 -0.37
CA GLN A 104 8.20 2.25 -1.03
C GLN A 104 9.43 2.75 -0.29
N PHE A 105 10.41 3.26 -1.02
CA PHE A 105 11.52 4.01 -0.46
C PHE A 105 11.36 5.47 -0.87
N ASP A 106 11.23 6.33 0.13
CA ASP A 106 11.19 7.77 -0.03
C ASP A 106 12.63 8.31 0.02
N MET A 107 13.08 8.85 -1.09
CA MET A 107 14.44 9.37 -1.23
C MET A 107 14.65 10.68 -0.49
N GLU A 108 13.61 11.46 -0.25
CA GLU A 108 13.71 12.73 0.48
C GLU A 108 13.95 12.49 1.97
N THR A 109 13.19 11.57 2.56
CA THR A 109 13.31 11.22 3.99
C THR A 109 14.30 10.09 4.26
N ASN A 110 14.81 9.42 3.23
CA ASN A 110 15.68 8.23 3.31
C ASN A 110 15.05 7.11 4.14
N CYS A 111 13.74 6.91 4.00
CA CYS A 111 12.96 5.96 4.77
C CYS A 111 12.20 4.98 3.88
N PHE A 112 12.05 3.77 4.39
CA PHE A 112 11.15 2.77 3.83
C PHE A 112 9.76 2.91 4.45
N ILE A 113 8.73 2.77 3.62
CA ILE A 113 7.32 2.72 3.98
C ILE A 113 6.84 1.30 3.69
N PHE A 114 6.34 0.61 4.73
CA PHE A 114 5.82 -0.75 4.63
C PHE A 114 4.40 -0.85 5.20
N PRO A 115 3.60 -1.84 4.77
CA PRO A 115 2.36 -2.17 5.45
C PRO A 115 2.63 -2.66 6.88
N GLN A 116 1.67 -2.43 7.78
CA GLN A 116 1.78 -2.82 9.19
C GLN A 116 2.05 -4.31 9.40
N GLY A 117 1.48 -5.19 8.57
CA GLY A 117 1.73 -6.63 8.62
C GLY A 117 3.21 -6.99 8.48
N PHE A 118 3.93 -6.26 7.61
CA PHE A 118 5.37 -6.45 7.45
C PHE A 118 6.18 -5.91 8.64
N LEU A 119 5.84 -4.72 9.12
CA LEU A 119 6.54 -4.11 10.25
C LEU A 119 6.39 -4.94 11.54
N LYS A 120 5.20 -5.51 11.79
CA LYS A 120 4.97 -6.48 12.88
C LYS A 120 5.86 -7.73 12.75
N ARG A 121 6.07 -8.23 11.54
CA ARG A 121 6.96 -9.37 11.29
C ARG A 121 8.41 -9.07 11.66
N LEU A 122 8.84 -7.81 11.51
CA LEU A 122 10.15 -7.33 11.93
C LEU A 122 10.22 -6.97 13.43
N GLY A 123 9.09 -7.00 14.14
CA GLY A 123 9.00 -6.69 15.57
C GLY A 123 8.74 -5.24 15.91
N TYR A 124 8.30 -4.43 14.95
CA TYR A 124 7.92 -3.05 15.19
C TYR A 124 6.51 -2.91 15.75
N ASP A 125 6.33 -1.88 16.59
CA ASP A 125 5.02 -1.50 17.14
C ASP A 125 4.06 -0.96 16.07
N GLU A 126 2.74 -1.00 16.33
CA GLU A 126 1.71 -0.51 15.41
C GLU A 126 1.78 1.00 15.13
N SER A 127 2.44 1.76 15.98
CA SER A 127 2.66 3.20 15.78
C SER A 127 3.72 3.51 14.72
N VAL A 128 4.58 2.55 14.39
CA VAL A 128 5.64 2.70 13.38
C VAL A 128 5.05 2.50 12.00
N THR A 129 5.21 3.48 11.13
CA THR A 129 4.75 3.44 9.72
C THR A 129 5.91 3.47 8.72
N THR A 130 7.07 3.93 9.17
CA THR A 130 8.28 4.07 8.36
C THR A 130 9.49 3.61 9.16
N ILE A 131 10.49 3.06 8.47
CA ILE A 131 11.80 2.74 9.06
C ILE A 131 12.89 3.35 8.21
N SER A 132 13.93 3.87 8.86
CA SER A 132 15.08 4.42 8.17
C SER A 132 15.86 3.33 7.43
N ARG A 133 16.69 3.74 6.47
CA ARG A 133 17.58 2.82 5.78
C ARG A 133 18.51 2.09 6.75
N ASP A 134 19.08 2.79 7.70
CA ASP A 134 20.00 2.20 8.70
C ASP A 134 19.30 1.16 9.58
N GLU A 135 18.02 1.37 9.91
CA GLU A 135 17.22 0.39 10.65
C GLU A 135 16.92 -0.83 9.79
N MET A 136 16.58 -0.63 8.51
CA MET A 136 16.38 -1.72 7.57
C MET A 136 17.66 -2.56 7.41
N ASP A 137 18.81 -1.92 7.22
CA ASP A 137 20.10 -2.58 7.07
C ASP A 137 20.46 -3.45 8.28
N ARG A 138 20.09 -3.05 9.51
CA ARG A 138 20.25 -3.86 10.74
C ARG A 138 19.39 -5.12 10.78
N THR A 139 18.34 -5.20 9.98
CA THR A 139 17.53 -6.43 9.87
C THR A 139 18.14 -7.45 8.92
N ILE A 140 19.04 -7.04 8.04
CA ILE A 140 19.67 -7.88 7.02
C ILE A 140 20.87 -8.63 7.63
N HIS A 141 21.06 -9.88 7.20
CA HIS A 141 22.23 -10.65 7.62
C HIS A 141 23.53 -9.94 7.21
N PRO A 142 24.54 -9.82 8.10
CA PRO A 142 25.75 -9.02 7.83
C PRO A 142 26.52 -9.44 6.57
N ASP A 143 26.55 -10.72 6.23
CA ASP A 143 27.21 -11.19 5.01
C ASP A 143 26.47 -10.74 3.75
N ASP A 144 25.11 -10.80 3.80
CA ASP A 144 24.27 -10.43 2.67
C ASP A 144 24.26 -8.92 2.46
N LEU A 145 24.32 -8.13 3.54
CA LEU A 145 24.35 -6.67 3.48
C LEU A 145 25.50 -6.11 2.62
N LYS A 146 26.66 -6.76 2.66
CA LYS A 146 27.84 -6.37 1.87
C LYS A 146 27.59 -6.45 0.37
N GLU A 147 26.79 -7.42 -0.06
CA GLU A 147 26.45 -7.63 -1.47
C GLU A 147 25.28 -6.75 -1.92
N ILE A 148 24.29 -6.54 -1.03
CA ILE A 148 23.05 -5.83 -1.34
C ILE A 148 23.23 -4.32 -1.34
N SER A 149 24.00 -3.78 -0.42
CA SER A 149 24.16 -2.33 -0.24
C SER A 149 24.65 -1.62 -1.53
N PRO A 150 25.64 -2.14 -2.28
CA PRO A 150 26.01 -1.56 -3.56
C PRO A 150 24.91 -1.62 -4.62
N LEU A 151 24.15 -2.73 -4.67
CA LEU A 151 23.07 -2.89 -5.65
C LEU A 151 21.91 -1.93 -5.36
N PHE A 152 21.55 -1.76 -4.08
CA PHE A 152 20.57 -0.78 -3.69
C PHE A 152 21.02 0.66 -4.01
N ASN A 153 22.28 0.99 -3.79
CA ASN A 153 22.83 2.30 -4.16
C ASN A 153 22.73 2.57 -5.67
N ARG A 154 22.96 1.58 -6.53
CA ARG A 154 22.78 1.72 -7.98
C ARG A 154 21.32 1.95 -8.37
N ALA A 155 20.38 1.31 -7.67
CA ALA A 155 18.96 1.60 -7.85
C ALA A 155 18.63 3.06 -7.46
N LEU A 156 19.20 3.58 -6.37
CA LEU A 156 19.05 4.98 -5.95
C LEU A 156 19.58 5.99 -6.97
N THR A 157 20.64 5.65 -7.70
CA THR A 157 21.21 6.52 -8.76
C THR A 157 20.49 6.39 -10.10
N GLY A 158 19.48 5.49 -10.19
CA GLY A 158 18.74 5.24 -11.43
C GLY A 158 19.53 4.42 -12.47
N GLU A 159 20.69 3.85 -12.09
CA GLU A 159 21.48 2.99 -12.97
C GLU A 159 20.76 1.67 -13.26
N ASP A 160 20.03 1.14 -12.28
CA ASP A 160 19.24 -0.08 -12.40
C ASP A 160 17.75 0.24 -12.21
N SER A 161 16.95 0.10 -13.26
CA SER A 161 15.52 0.39 -13.22
C SER A 161 14.69 -0.70 -12.52
N ASN A 162 15.16 -1.97 -12.56
CA ASN A 162 14.50 -3.12 -11.93
C ASN A 162 15.55 -3.99 -11.26
N THR A 163 15.36 -4.26 -9.99
CA THR A 163 16.32 -5.05 -9.21
C THR A 163 15.60 -6.18 -8.48
N ARG A 164 16.21 -7.36 -8.47
CA ARG A 164 15.79 -8.52 -7.68
C ARG A 164 16.91 -8.88 -6.70
N LEU A 165 16.60 -8.88 -5.42
CA LEU A 165 17.52 -9.17 -4.34
C LEU A 165 16.99 -10.31 -3.48
N ASN A 166 17.83 -11.30 -3.19
CA ASN A 166 17.55 -12.39 -2.26
C ASN A 166 18.52 -12.31 -1.11
N PHE A 167 18.01 -12.19 0.11
CA PHE A 167 18.84 -12.08 1.28
C PHE A 167 18.13 -12.60 2.53
N ARG A 168 18.89 -12.85 3.57
CA ARG A 168 18.40 -13.27 4.87
C ARG A 168 18.04 -12.04 5.70
N GLN A 169 16.79 -11.98 6.15
CA GLN A 169 16.27 -10.92 6.99
C GLN A 169 15.81 -11.47 8.34
N ARG A 170 16.12 -10.75 9.41
CA ARG A 170 15.78 -11.12 10.77
C ARG A 170 14.29 -10.84 11.04
N ASN A 171 13.57 -11.85 11.54
CA ASN A 171 12.18 -11.74 11.95
C ASN A 171 12.06 -11.28 13.43
N VAL A 172 10.82 -11.14 13.91
CA VAL A 172 10.50 -10.74 15.31
C VAL A 172 11.09 -11.69 16.35
N ASN A 173 11.31 -12.96 16.03
CA ASN A 173 11.89 -13.96 16.92
C ASN A 173 13.44 -13.90 16.94
N GLY A 174 14.05 -13.02 16.16
CA GLY A 174 15.50 -12.92 16.01
C GLY A 174 16.11 -13.93 15.02
N GLU A 175 15.30 -14.73 14.33
CA GLU A 175 15.73 -15.71 13.36
C GLU A 175 15.87 -15.09 11.97
N TYR A 176 16.84 -15.60 11.19
CA TYR A 176 17.00 -15.17 9.81
C TYR A 176 16.17 -16.03 8.86
N GLU A 177 15.37 -15.37 8.03
CA GLU A 177 14.55 -15.96 6.98
C GLU A 177 14.99 -15.44 5.61
N TRP A 178 14.96 -16.30 4.61
CA TRP A 178 15.18 -15.88 3.23
C TRP A 178 14.01 -15.05 2.71
N CYS A 179 14.32 -13.86 2.23
CA CYS A 179 13.40 -12.93 1.61
C CYS A 179 13.84 -12.60 0.19
N GLU A 180 12.86 -12.38 -0.68
CA GLU A 180 13.05 -11.82 -2.02
C GLU A 180 12.47 -10.41 -2.05
N TYR A 181 13.24 -9.48 -2.57
CA TYR A 181 12.84 -8.10 -2.82
C TYR A 181 12.91 -7.81 -4.32
N LEU A 182 11.80 -7.37 -4.86
CA LEU A 182 11.68 -6.87 -6.23
C LEU A 182 11.46 -5.37 -6.16
N SER A 183 12.21 -4.59 -6.91
CA SER A 183 12.06 -3.14 -6.94
C SER A 183 12.04 -2.60 -8.36
N SER A 184 11.34 -1.49 -8.53
CA SER A 184 11.31 -0.69 -9.73
C SER A 184 11.47 0.78 -9.39
N VAL A 185 12.33 1.47 -10.11
CA VAL A 185 12.50 2.91 -9.99
C VAL A 185 11.42 3.59 -10.82
N ILE A 186 10.61 4.45 -10.19
CA ILE A 186 9.63 5.27 -10.87
C ILE A 186 10.21 6.66 -11.03
N THR A 187 10.52 7.04 -12.25
CA THR A 187 10.91 8.41 -12.61
C THR A 187 9.66 9.29 -12.68
N GLY A 188 9.74 10.41 -11.98
CA GLY A 188 8.65 11.26 -11.57
C GLY A 188 7.49 11.54 -12.51
N LEU A 189 6.33 11.67 -11.90
CA LEU A 189 5.10 12.18 -12.50
C LEU A 189 5.09 13.72 -12.65
N THR A 190 6.06 14.42 -12.07
CA THR A 190 6.26 15.89 -12.18
C THR A 190 7.73 16.22 -12.33
N GLN A 191 8.06 17.37 -12.96
CA GLN A 191 9.43 17.83 -13.25
C GLN A 191 10.32 18.03 -12.00
N ASP A 192 9.73 18.11 -10.81
CA ASP A 192 10.43 18.33 -9.52
C ASP A 192 10.34 17.11 -8.58
N SER A 193 9.76 15.98 -8.99
CA SER A 193 9.66 14.83 -8.11
C SER A 193 10.94 14.00 -8.14
N LEU A 194 11.59 13.92 -6.98
CA LEU A 194 12.63 12.96 -6.68
C LEU A 194 12.15 11.54 -7.04
N TYR A 195 13.06 10.72 -7.51
CA TYR A 195 12.78 9.32 -7.85
C TYR A 195 12.26 8.58 -6.63
N ASN A 196 11.14 7.89 -6.77
CA ASN A 196 10.64 6.95 -5.78
C ASN A 196 10.97 5.53 -6.22
N ILE A 197 11.42 4.70 -5.30
CA ILE A 197 11.58 3.27 -5.54
C ILE A 197 10.36 2.57 -4.95
N LEU A 198 9.65 1.83 -5.78
CA LEU A 198 8.55 0.97 -5.36
C LEU A 198 8.96 -0.49 -5.53
N GLY A 199 8.45 -1.34 -4.67
CA GLY A 199 8.72 -2.75 -4.78
C GLY A 199 7.74 -3.62 -4.01
N VAL A 200 8.01 -4.90 -4.09
CA VAL A 200 7.37 -5.91 -3.26
C VAL A 200 8.43 -6.78 -2.61
N CYS A 201 8.16 -7.25 -1.41
CA CYS A 201 8.98 -8.26 -0.75
C CYS A 201 8.13 -9.43 -0.30
N GLN A 202 8.74 -10.61 -0.27
CA GLN A 202 8.10 -11.85 0.17
C GLN A 202 9.10 -12.77 0.85
N SER A 203 8.59 -13.64 1.75
CA SER A 203 9.40 -14.74 2.28
C SER A 203 9.52 -15.84 1.23
N ILE A 204 10.75 -16.25 0.95
CA ILE A 204 11.06 -17.43 0.12
C ILE A 204 11.62 -18.58 0.97
N GLN A 205 11.45 -18.51 2.29
CA GLN A 205 11.99 -19.52 3.22
C GLN A 205 11.49 -20.92 2.89
N ARG A 206 10.19 -21.09 2.63
CA ARG A 206 9.62 -22.41 2.26
C ARG A 206 10.27 -22.97 0.99
N TYR A 207 10.50 -22.12 0.00
CA TYR A 207 11.16 -22.51 -1.24
C TYR A 207 12.61 -22.97 -0.97
N LYS A 208 13.35 -22.19 -0.19
CA LYS A 208 14.75 -22.51 0.16
C LYS A 208 14.87 -23.78 0.97
N THR A 209 13.95 -24.01 1.90
CA THR A 209 13.89 -25.28 2.68
C THR A 209 13.63 -26.48 1.77
N ALA A 210 12.61 -26.38 0.90
CA ALA A 210 12.30 -27.45 -0.04
C ALA A 210 13.45 -27.73 -1.03
N GLU A 211 14.12 -26.68 -1.54
CA GLU A 211 15.29 -26.82 -2.40
C GLU A 211 16.42 -27.56 -1.69
N GLN A 212 16.68 -27.22 -0.44
CA GLN A 212 17.71 -27.87 0.36
C GLN A 212 17.37 -29.36 0.64
N GLU A 213 16.14 -29.66 1.01
CA GLU A 213 15.66 -31.03 1.23
C GLU A 213 15.79 -31.89 -0.04
N MET A 214 15.40 -31.36 -1.19
CA MET A 214 15.57 -32.04 -2.47
C MET A 214 17.03 -32.28 -2.82
N ARG A 215 17.91 -31.33 -2.54
CA ARG A 215 19.35 -31.47 -2.78
C ARG A 215 19.93 -32.56 -1.89
N GLU A 216 19.62 -32.58 -0.61
CA GLU A 216 20.07 -33.60 0.34
C GLU A 216 19.55 -35.00 -0.03
N ALA A 217 18.29 -35.10 -0.42
CA ALA A 217 17.72 -36.37 -0.88
C ALA A 217 18.42 -36.90 -2.14
N ARG A 218 18.70 -36.00 -3.10
CA ARG A 218 19.44 -36.37 -4.31
C ARG A 218 20.86 -36.83 -3.98
N ASP A 219 21.56 -36.13 -3.11
CA ASP A 219 22.94 -36.46 -2.77
C ASP A 219 23.03 -37.79 -2.01
N LYS A 220 22.06 -38.09 -1.12
CA LYS A 220 21.91 -39.38 -0.48
C LYS A 220 21.64 -40.50 -1.50
N ALA A 221 20.75 -40.28 -2.46
CA ALA A 221 20.46 -41.25 -3.50
C ALA A 221 21.70 -41.58 -4.37
N LEU A 222 22.45 -40.51 -4.77
CA LEU A 222 23.69 -40.69 -5.53
C LEU A 222 24.78 -41.45 -4.75
N GLN A 223 24.90 -41.21 -3.44
CA GLN A 223 25.80 -41.97 -2.58
C GLN A 223 25.38 -43.45 -2.46
N ALA A 224 24.11 -43.71 -2.26
CA ALA A 224 23.59 -45.10 -2.20
C ALA A 224 23.82 -45.88 -3.50
N ASP A 225 23.64 -45.21 -4.67
CA ASP A 225 23.86 -45.80 -5.98
C ASP A 225 25.37 -46.12 -6.22
N LYS A 226 26.24 -45.21 -5.84
CA LYS A 226 27.71 -45.45 -5.88
C LYS A 226 28.15 -46.61 -5.01
N LEU A 227 27.61 -46.68 -3.78
CA LEU A 227 27.89 -47.83 -2.89
C LEU A 227 27.39 -49.13 -3.46
N LYS A 228 26.15 -49.17 -3.99
CA LYS A 228 25.59 -50.36 -4.64
C LYS A 228 26.42 -50.78 -5.84
N SER A 229 26.85 -49.88 -6.67
CA SER A 229 27.71 -50.20 -7.82
C SER A 229 29.10 -50.75 -7.41
N ALA A 230 29.67 -50.17 -6.33
CA ALA A 230 30.97 -50.66 -5.81
C ALA A 230 30.85 -52.04 -5.14
N PHE A 231 29.69 -52.43 -4.61
CA PHE A 231 29.44 -53.77 -4.04
C PHE A 231 29.18 -54.85 -5.11
N LEU A 232 28.77 -54.43 -6.32
CA LEU A 232 28.44 -55.34 -7.42
C LEU A 232 29.60 -55.56 -8.42
N ALA A 233 30.71 -54.82 -8.27
CA ALA A 233 31.93 -54.92 -9.08
C ALA A 233 32.95 -55.85 -8.40
#